data_c38569adb15ee683ed482c136c8a90a2
#
_entry.id   c38569adb15ee683ed482c136c8a90a2
#
_cell.length_a   1.000
_cell.length_b   1.000
_cell.length_c   1.000
_cell.angle_alpha   90.00
_cell.angle_beta   90.00
_cell.angle_gamma   90.00
#
_symmetry.space_group_name_H-M   'P 1'
#
loop_
_entity.id
_entity.type
_entity.pdbx_description
1 polymer ?
#
loop_
_entity_poly.entity_id
_entity_poly.type
_entity_poly.pdbx_seq_one_letter_code
_entity_poly.pdbx_strand_id
1 'polypeptide(L)'
;MSLNRALAALISACFLTACTTQHDRTTYIADTRYRAQNADSRTRFLVMHYTEIDEARSIEVLTGDSVSVHYIVPDVPRIEKGEPVVYQLVPEDKRAWHAGISSWQGATELNASSIGIENVNLGPIGDGKWQPYPPAQIDVLIKLSRDIVTRYAIPPTRVVGHSDIAPQRKIDPGPLFPWRALYDAGVGAWPDDANVAAHLAGRDRQAPSDVRALQEKLKRYGYDVATDGVLDVKTRRVFSAFQMHFRPSDYAGNADAESDAIAQALLDKYFAN
;
A
#
# COMPACT_ATOMS: atom_id res chain seq x y z
N MET A 1 28.00 56.58 -50.29
CA MET A 1 27.09 55.44 -50.05
C MET A 1 27.66 54.61 -48.89
N SER A 2 27.20 54.83 -47.68
CA SER A 2 27.65 54.13 -46.47
C SER A 2 26.49 53.37 -45.90
N LEU A 3 26.61 52.06 -45.88
CA LEU A 3 25.64 51.14 -45.27
C LEU A 3 25.89 51.04 -43.76
N ASN A 4 25.02 51.59 -42.96
CA ASN A 4 24.94 51.34 -41.51
C ASN A 4 24.36 49.98 -41.25
N ARG A 5 25.15 49.03 -40.70
CA ARG A 5 24.62 47.78 -40.12
C ARG A 5 24.37 47.99 -38.62
N ALA A 6 23.10 48.05 -38.27
CA ALA A 6 22.66 48.00 -36.89
C ALA A 6 22.75 46.55 -36.37
N LEU A 7 23.58 46.30 -35.35
CA LEU A 7 23.71 45.03 -34.66
C LEU A 7 22.69 45.00 -33.49
N ALA A 8 21.61 44.26 -33.64
CA ALA A 8 20.67 44.04 -32.56
C ALA A 8 21.24 42.95 -31.61
N ALA A 9 21.64 43.34 -30.42
CA ALA A 9 22.01 42.45 -29.36
C ALA A 9 20.75 41.90 -28.68
N LEU A 10 20.46 40.60 -28.87
CA LEU A 10 19.48 39.88 -28.06
C LEU A 10 20.06 39.61 -26.66
N ILE A 11 19.57 40.34 -25.67
CA ILE A 11 19.84 40.02 -24.25
C ILE A 11 18.89 38.91 -23.85
N SER A 12 19.42 37.67 -23.78
CA SER A 12 18.72 36.51 -23.21
C SER A 12 18.72 36.65 -21.68
N ALA A 13 17.60 37.08 -21.11
CA ALA A 13 17.42 37.12 -19.65
C ALA A 13 17.21 35.67 -19.13
N CYS A 14 18.29 35.03 -18.66
CA CYS A 14 18.18 33.84 -17.85
C CYS A 14 17.53 34.17 -16.50
N PHE A 15 16.25 33.86 -16.36
CA PHE A 15 15.61 33.85 -15.04
C PHE A 15 16.20 32.69 -14.23
N LEU A 16 17.22 32.97 -13.44
CA LEU A 16 17.65 32.08 -12.35
C LEU A 16 16.53 32.13 -11.30
N THR A 17 15.69 31.05 -11.27
CA THR A 17 14.84 30.79 -10.12
C THR A 17 15.75 30.52 -8.93
N ALA A 18 16.04 31.54 -8.15
CA ALA A 18 16.70 31.39 -6.87
C ALA A 18 15.80 30.53 -5.97
N CYS A 19 16.22 29.29 -5.67
CA CYS A 19 15.63 28.55 -4.58
C CYS A 19 15.75 29.39 -3.32
N THR A 20 14.62 29.94 -2.83
CA THR A 20 14.61 30.69 -1.58
C THR A 20 15.00 29.76 -0.45
N THR A 21 16.18 29.98 0.13
CA THR A 21 16.69 29.24 1.30
C THR A 21 16.16 29.75 2.62
N GLN A 22 15.19 30.65 2.58
CA GLN A 22 14.55 31.25 3.75
C GLN A 22 13.03 31.23 3.56
N HIS A 23 12.32 30.87 4.63
CA HIS A 23 10.87 30.94 4.71
C HIS A 23 10.49 32.00 5.73
N ASP A 24 9.83 33.06 5.26
CA ASP A 24 9.24 34.06 6.16
C ASP A 24 8.05 33.42 6.90
N ARG A 25 8.17 33.38 8.22
CA ARG A 25 7.11 32.99 9.15
C ARG A 25 6.61 34.26 9.83
N THR A 26 5.38 34.28 10.26
CA THR A 26 4.74 35.50 10.81
C THR A 26 5.60 36.21 11.88
N THR A 27 6.39 35.49 12.67
CA THR A 27 7.15 36.02 13.79
C THR A 27 8.67 35.74 13.73
N TYR A 28 9.12 34.97 12.74
CA TYR A 28 10.53 34.63 12.55
C TYR A 28 10.82 34.22 11.10
N ILE A 29 12.09 34.19 10.74
CA ILE A 29 12.58 33.67 9.47
C ILE A 29 13.21 32.30 9.70
N ALA A 30 12.73 31.26 8.98
CA ALA A 30 13.36 29.94 8.99
C ALA A 30 14.44 29.89 7.91
N ASP A 31 15.71 29.82 8.33
CA ASP A 31 16.85 29.64 7.43
C ASP A 31 17.05 28.14 7.12
N THR A 32 16.89 27.77 5.85
CA THR A 32 16.97 26.37 5.36
C THR A 32 18.27 26.07 4.60
N ARG A 33 19.32 26.91 4.75
CA ARG A 33 20.62 26.67 4.12
C ARG A 33 21.30 25.40 4.65
N TYR A 34 21.09 25.09 5.92
CA TYR A 34 21.65 23.91 6.58
C TYR A 34 20.61 22.80 6.62
N ARG A 35 20.88 21.68 5.94
CA ARG A 35 19.98 20.53 5.89
C ARG A 35 20.67 19.31 6.48
N ALA A 36 19.97 18.58 7.33
CA ALA A 36 20.42 17.28 7.82
C ALA A 36 20.36 16.25 6.67
N GLN A 37 21.36 15.40 6.58
CA GLN A 37 21.37 14.28 5.63
C GLN A 37 20.50 13.11 6.14
N ASN A 38 20.41 12.93 7.46
CA ASN A 38 19.58 11.90 8.09
C ASN A 38 18.14 12.42 8.24
N ALA A 39 17.38 12.29 7.15
CA ALA A 39 15.97 12.63 7.08
C ALA A 39 15.27 11.72 6.06
N ASP A 40 14.08 11.25 6.39
CA ASP A 40 13.23 10.43 5.53
C ASP A 40 11.78 10.96 5.48
N SER A 41 10.98 10.39 4.61
CA SER A 41 9.55 10.68 4.55
C SER A 41 8.83 10.10 5.77
N ARG A 42 7.87 10.86 6.34
CA ARG A 42 6.94 10.33 7.35
C ARG A 42 5.96 9.31 6.75
N THR A 43 5.57 9.49 5.50
CA THR A 43 4.74 8.55 4.76
C THR A 43 5.61 7.38 4.30
N ARG A 44 5.43 6.22 4.92
CA ARG A 44 6.24 5.03 4.72
C ARG A 44 5.45 3.80 4.29
N PHE A 45 4.12 3.87 4.38
CA PHE A 45 3.22 2.75 4.09
C PHE A 45 2.06 3.21 3.22
N LEU A 46 1.58 2.31 2.37
CA LEU A 46 0.33 2.44 1.64
C LEU A 46 -0.59 1.31 2.08
N VAL A 47 -1.76 1.66 2.63
CA VAL A 47 -2.71 0.69 3.19
C VAL A 47 -3.97 0.63 2.34
N MET A 48 -4.32 -0.56 1.88
CA MET A 48 -5.49 -0.84 1.04
C MET A 48 -6.65 -1.32 1.89
N HIS A 49 -7.83 -0.75 1.61
CA HIS A 49 -9.08 -1.06 2.27
C HIS A 49 -10.19 -1.33 1.26
N TYR A 50 -11.31 -1.87 1.73
CA TYR A 50 -12.61 -1.73 1.09
C TYR A 50 -13.61 -1.10 2.07
N THR A 51 -14.61 -0.39 1.52
CA THR A 51 -15.56 0.41 2.32
C THR A 51 -16.63 -0.39 3.04
N GLU A 52 -16.92 -1.61 2.59
CA GLU A 52 -18.04 -2.48 3.06
C GLU A 52 -19.45 -1.90 2.82
N ILE A 53 -19.53 -0.72 2.20
CA ILE A 53 -20.76 0.04 1.91
C ILE A 53 -20.65 0.71 0.54
N ASP A 54 -21.77 1.24 0.03
CA ASP A 54 -21.81 1.97 -1.23
C ASP A 54 -21.04 3.32 -1.19
N GLU A 55 -20.85 3.93 -2.36
CA GLU A 55 -20.07 5.16 -2.51
C GLU A 55 -20.64 6.32 -1.70
N ALA A 56 -21.95 6.57 -1.78
CA ALA A 56 -22.59 7.71 -1.10
C ALA A 56 -22.44 7.61 0.42
N ARG A 57 -22.66 6.42 0.95
CA ARG A 57 -22.49 6.15 2.38
C ARG A 57 -21.03 6.16 2.79
N SER A 58 -20.11 5.71 1.93
CA SER A 58 -18.68 5.77 2.17
C SER A 58 -18.21 7.21 2.34
N ILE A 59 -18.63 8.11 1.45
CA ILE A 59 -18.31 9.53 1.55
C ILE A 59 -18.83 10.11 2.86
N GLU A 60 -20.08 9.83 3.21
CA GLU A 60 -20.70 10.33 4.45
C GLU A 60 -19.91 9.87 5.69
N VAL A 61 -19.59 8.59 5.79
CA VAL A 61 -18.88 8.02 6.95
C VAL A 61 -17.45 8.54 7.05
N LEU A 62 -16.73 8.58 5.92
CA LEU A 62 -15.31 8.92 5.90
C LEU A 62 -15.02 10.43 5.92
N THR A 63 -16.05 11.27 5.76
CA THR A 63 -15.98 12.71 5.99
C THR A 63 -16.55 13.12 7.36
N GLY A 64 -17.02 12.15 8.15
CA GLY A 64 -17.48 12.35 9.53
C GLY A 64 -16.32 12.54 10.51
N ASP A 65 -16.64 12.41 11.79
CA ASP A 65 -15.73 12.71 12.91
C ASP A 65 -15.05 11.47 13.52
N SER A 66 -15.44 10.26 13.11
CA SER A 66 -14.99 9.01 13.75
C SER A 66 -13.84 8.33 13.06
N VAL A 67 -13.87 8.26 11.72
CA VAL A 67 -12.85 7.63 10.86
C VAL A 67 -12.65 8.49 9.61
N SER A 68 -11.48 8.37 8.99
CA SER A 68 -11.18 9.09 7.76
C SER A 68 -10.13 8.33 6.96
N VAL A 69 -10.04 8.63 5.66
CA VAL A 69 -9.07 8.06 4.74
C VAL A 69 -8.51 9.14 3.84
N HIS A 70 -7.34 8.93 3.25
CA HIS A 70 -6.79 9.90 2.32
C HIS A 70 -7.54 9.89 0.99
N TYR A 71 -7.84 8.69 0.46
CA TYR A 71 -8.47 8.55 -0.85
C TYR A 71 -9.62 7.54 -0.83
N ILE A 72 -10.68 7.84 -1.58
CA ILE A 72 -11.69 6.87 -2.00
C ILE A 72 -11.56 6.65 -3.51
N VAL A 73 -11.50 5.38 -3.92
CA VAL A 73 -11.58 4.96 -5.32
C VAL A 73 -12.99 4.41 -5.57
N PRO A 74 -13.83 5.09 -6.37
CA PRO A 74 -15.18 4.62 -6.73
C PRO A 74 -15.12 3.27 -7.45
N ASP A 75 -16.16 2.46 -7.31
CA ASP A 75 -16.33 1.22 -8.09
C ASP A 75 -16.58 1.53 -9.59
N VAL A 76 -17.24 2.66 -9.89
CA VAL A 76 -17.42 3.19 -11.24
C VAL A 76 -16.86 4.63 -11.29
N PRO A 77 -15.54 4.81 -11.49
CA PRO A 77 -14.95 6.15 -11.51
C PRO A 77 -15.53 7.02 -12.63
N ARG A 78 -16.04 8.19 -12.29
CA ARG A 78 -16.46 9.17 -13.30
C ARG A 78 -15.24 9.72 -14.05
N ILE A 79 -15.46 10.13 -15.29
CA ILE A 79 -14.41 10.72 -16.13
C ILE A 79 -14.60 12.25 -16.20
N GLU A 80 -13.55 13.00 -15.90
CA GLU A 80 -13.48 14.45 -16.08
C GLU A 80 -12.25 14.81 -16.92
N LYS A 81 -12.43 15.59 -17.97
CA LYS A 81 -11.36 16.00 -18.89
C LYS A 81 -10.53 14.82 -19.45
N GLY A 82 -11.16 13.67 -19.60
CA GLY A 82 -10.52 12.45 -20.11
C GLY A 82 -9.80 11.60 -19.06
N GLU A 83 -9.79 12.02 -17.79
CA GLU A 83 -9.15 11.29 -16.70
C GLU A 83 -10.17 10.80 -15.67
N PRO A 84 -9.92 9.61 -15.06
CA PRO A 84 -10.76 9.09 -13.99
C PRO A 84 -10.60 9.90 -12.70
N VAL A 85 -11.69 10.08 -11.97
CA VAL A 85 -11.72 10.83 -10.73
C VAL A 85 -11.67 9.91 -9.52
N VAL A 86 -10.80 10.26 -8.56
CA VAL A 86 -10.77 9.72 -7.19
C VAL A 86 -11.12 10.85 -6.22
N TYR A 87 -11.63 10.51 -5.04
CA TYR A 87 -11.89 11.51 -4.00
C TYR A 87 -10.72 11.56 -3.03
N GLN A 88 -10.10 12.71 -2.87
CA GLN A 88 -9.13 12.98 -1.81
C GLN A 88 -9.84 13.65 -0.65
N LEU A 89 -9.99 12.97 0.48
CA LEU A 89 -10.70 13.46 1.66
C LEU A 89 -9.74 14.12 2.66
N VAL A 90 -8.54 13.55 2.82
CA VAL A 90 -7.51 14.07 3.72
C VAL A 90 -6.25 14.38 2.91
N PRO A 91 -5.66 15.59 3.05
CA PRO A 91 -4.37 15.92 2.45
C PRO A 91 -3.28 14.93 2.93
N GLU A 92 -2.36 14.54 2.05
CA GLU A 92 -1.34 13.51 2.34
C GLU A 92 -0.33 13.92 3.42
N ASP A 93 -0.17 15.21 3.70
CA ASP A 93 0.65 15.74 4.78
C ASP A 93 -0.04 15.68 6.16
N LYS A 94 -1.31 15.29 6.20
CA LYS A 94 -2.12 15.08 7.41
C LYS A 94 -2.26 13.60 7.72
N ARG A 95 -2.61 13.31 8.97
CA ARG A 95 -2.95 11.97 9.40
C ARG A 95 -4.43 11.70 9.17
N ALA A 96 -4.75 10.65 8.42
CA ALA A 96 -6.10 10.07 8.40
C ALA A 96 -6.23 8.94 9.42
N TRP A 97 -7.48 8.62 9.82
CA TRP A 97 -7.79 7.63 10.85
C TRP A 97 -8.44 6.39 10.22
N HIS A 98 -7.61 5.54 9.55
CA HIS A 98 -8.06 4.37 8.79
C HIS A 98 -7.48 3.04 9.28
N ALA A 99 -6.28 3.04 9.89
CA ALA A 99 -5.57 1.81 10.25
C ALA A 99 -5.92 1.30 11.66
N GLY A 100 -6.32 2.19 12.59
CA GLY A 100 -6.59 1.84 13.99
C GLY A 100 -5.36 1.23 14.67
N ILE A 101 -5.58 0.32 15.63
CA ILE A 101 -4.52 -0.48 16.24
C ILE A 101 -3.94 -1.40 15.17
N SER A 102 -2.68 -1.21 14.83
CA SER A 102 -2.03 -1.83 13.69
C SER A 102 -0.53 -2.00 13.92
N SER A 103 0.07 -3.00 13.27
CA SER A 103 1.50 -3.28 13.33
C SER A 103 2.01 -3.82 12.00
N TRP A 104 3.18 -3.36 11.55
CA TRP A 104 3.86 -3.87 10.37
C TRP A 104 5.37 -3.60 10.43
N GLN A 105 6.20 -4.64 10.23
CA GLN A 105 7.67 -4.54 10.26
C GLN A 105 8.18 -3.79 11.51
N GLY A 106 7.59 -4.04 12.67
CA GLY A 106 7.94 -3.40 13.94
C GLY A 106 7.40 -1.98 14.13
N ALA A 107 6.81 -1.36 13.12
CA ALA A 107 6.08 -0.11 13.29
C ALA A 107 4.67 -0.38 13.83
N THR A 108 4.19 0.49 14.70
CA THR A 108 2.83 0.47 15.27
C THR A 108 2.10 1.78 14.94
N GLU A 109 0.77 1.81 15.15
CA GLU A 109 -0.04 3.01 14.93
C GLU A 109 0.14 3.61 13.53
N LEU A 110 -0.03 2.79 12.49
CA LEU A 110 0.31 3.14 11.12
C LEU A 110 -0.43 4.38 10.57
N ASN A 111 -1.51 4.84 11.18
CA ASN A 111 -2.16 6.11 10.82
C ASN A 111 -1.18 7.29 10.73
N ALA A 112 -0.12 7.31 11.57
CA ALA A 112 0.84 8.39 11.61
C ALA A 112 1.87 8.38 10.46
N SER A 113 1.98 7.25 9.75
CA SER A 113 3.05 7.02 8.77
C SER A 113 2.56 6.35 7.47
N SER A 114 1.25 6.37 7.21
CA SER A 114 0.66 5.76 6.02
C SER A 114 -0.26 6.70 5.27
N ILE A 115 -0.47 6.38 3.98
CA ILE A 115 -1.61 6.81 3.21
C ILE A 115 -2.58 5.64 3.12
N GLY A 116 -3.88 5.86 3.38
CA GLY A 116 -4.94 4.87 3.21
C GLY A 116 -5.72 5.12 1.94
N ILE A 117 -6.07 4.05 1.23
CA ILE A 117 -6.97 4.06 0.08
C ILE A 117 -8.15 3.14 0.39
N GLU A 118 -9.35 3.70 0.41
CA GLU A 118 -10.61 2.97 0.47
C GLU A 118 -11.12 2.72 -0.95
N ASN A 119 -11.38 1.46 -1.26
CA ASN A 119 -12.01 1.08 -2.52
C ASN A 119 -13.47 0.82 -2.28
N VAL A 120 -14.38 1.50 -3.00
CA VAL A 120 -15.80 1.22 -2.89
C VAL A 120 -16.06 -0.22 -3.31
N ASN A 121 -16.41 -1.05 -2.34
CA ASN A 121 -16.63 -2.48 -2.52
C ASN A 121 -17.33 -3.02 -1.25
N LEU A 122 -18.32 -3.88 -1.41
CA LEU A 122 -19.09 -4.42 -0.30
C LEU A 122 -18.37 -5.53 0.48
N GLY A 123 -17.20 -5.98 0.01
CA GLY A 123 -16.50 -7.09 0.64
C GLY A 123 -17.27 -8.42 0.53
N PRO A 124 -17.53 -9.11 1.66
CA PRO A 124 -18.33 -10.33 1.67
C PRO A 124 -19.81 -10.03 1.34
N ILE A 125 -20.36 -10.72 0.32
CA ILE A 125 -21.75 -10.56 -0.13
C ILE A 125 -22.65 -11.75 0.21
N GLY A 126 -22.25 -12.56 1.20
CA GLY A 126 -22.96 -13.77 1.63
C GLY A 126 -22.55 -15.03 0.88
N ASP A 127 -22.97 -16.19 1.37
CA ASP A 127 -22.72 -17.53 0.80
C ASP A 127 -21.23 -17.81 0.46
N GLY A 128 -20.31 -17.25 1.25
CA GLY A 128 -18.87 -17.38 1.01
C GLY A 128 -18.34 -16.60 -0.20
N LYS A 129 -19.17 -15.73 -0.79
CA LYS A 129 -18.82 -14.92 -1.97
C LYS A 129 -18.33 -13.54 -1.56
N TRP A 130 -17.50 -12.97 -2.41
CA TRP A 130 -16.97 -11.62 -2.30
C TRP A 130 -17.35 -10.79 -3.54
N GLN A 131 -17.54 -9.50 -3.34
CA GLN A 131 -17.74 -8.61 -4.47
C GLN A 131 -16.43 -8.48 -5.25
N PRO A 132 -16.42 -8.71 -6.58
CA PRO A 132 -15.23 -8.48 -7.40
C PRO A 132 -14.95 -6.97 -7.55
N TYR A 133 -13.70 -6.63 -7.76
CA TYR A 133 -13.27 -5.26 -8.11
C TYR A 133 -13.45 -5.03 -9.61
N PRO A 134 -14.22 -4.02 -10.05
CA PRO A 134 -14.40 -3.73 -11.47
C PRO A 134 -13.10 -3.32 -12.16
N PRO A 135 -12.87 -3.68 -13.43
CA PRO A 135 -11.67 -3.31 -14.18
C PRO A 135 -11.35 -1.81 -14.16
N ALA A 136 -12.38 -0.96 -14.32
CA ALA A 136 -12.19 0.50 -14.28
C ALA A 136 -11.70 1.01 -12.92
N GLN A 137 -12.15 0.40 -11.83
CA GLN A 137 -11.66 0.69 -10.48
C GLN A 137 -10.20 0.25 -10.32
N ILE A 138 -9.85 -0.95 -10.81
CA ILE A 138 -8.47 -1.49 -10.77
C ILE A 138 -7.51 -0.57 -11.53
N ASP A 139 -7.88 -0.11 -12.72
CA ASP A 139 -7.05 0.79 -13.53
C ASP A 139 -6.74 2.11 -12.80
N VAL A 140 -7.74 2.69 -12.14
CA VAL A 140 -7.58 3.92 -11.36
C VAL A 140 -6.75 3.69 -10.10
N LEU A 141 -7.02 2.60 -9.40
CA LEU A 141 -6.26 2.21 -8.21
C LEU A 141 -4.78 2.03 -8.53
N ILE A 142 -4.44 1.40 -9.66
CA ILE A 142 -3.06 1.25 -10.12
C ILE A 142 -2.42 2.61 -10.37
N LYS A 143 -3.09 3.53 -11.09
CA LYS A 143 -2.58 4.88 -11.37
C LYS A 143 -2.29 5.64 -10.09
N LEU A 144 -3.27 5.70 -9.17
CA LEU A 144 -3.15 6.38 -7.88
C LEU A 144 -2.02 5.78 -7.02
N SER A 145 -2.03 4.46 -6.87
CA SER A 145 -1.05 3.77 -6.01
C SER A 145 0.37 3.95 -6.54
N ARG A 146 0.57 3.87 -7.87
CA ARG A 146 1.87 4.07 -8.52
C ARG A 146 2.41 5.48 -8.34
N ASP A 147 1.56 6.50 -8.43
CA ASP A 147 1.92 7.88 -8.14
C ASP A 147 2.37 8.03 -6.68
N ILE A 148 1.59 7.51 -5.73
CA ILE A 148 1.91 7.60 -4.30
C ILE A 148 3.23 6.88 -3.97
N VAL A 149 3.41 5.61 -4.39
CA VAL A 149 4.64 4.86 -4.05
C VAL A 149 5.87 5.50 -4.68
N THR A 150 5.75 6.13 -5.85
CA THR A 150 6.84 6.85 -6.51
C THR A 150 7.20 8.14 -5.76
N ARG A 151 6.23 8.97 -5.42
CA ARG A 151 6.47 10.25 -4.74
C ARG A 151 7.05 10.08 -3.33
N TYR A 152 6.63 9.05 -2.61
CA TYR A 152 7.08 8.80 -1.24
C TYR A 152 8.18 7.73 -1.14
N ALA A 153 8.62 7.15 -2.26
CA ALA A 153 9.59 6.05 -2.31
C ALA A 153 9.20 4.88 -1.38
N ILE A 154 7.92 4.49 -1.38
CA ILE A 154 7.41 3.42 -0.52
C ILE A 154 7.91 2.08 -1.04
N PRO A 155 8.66 1.31 -0.23
CA PRO A 155 9.15 -0.01 -0.65
C PRO A 155 7.99 -0.98 -0.94
N PRO A 156 8.17 -1.96 -1.86
CA PRO A 156 7.13 -2.92 -2.22
C PRO A 156 6.51 -3.64 -1.02
N THR A 157 7.31 -4.03 -0.03
CA THR A 157 6.85 -4.73 1.18
C THR A 157 6.09 -3.85 2.17
N ARG A 158 5.89 -2.58 1.86
CA ARG A 158 5.13 -1.62 2.66
C ARG A 158 3.86 -1.13 1.98
N VAL A 159 3.46 -1.78 0.90
CA VAL A 159 2.12 -1.71 0.32
C VAL A 159 1.35 -2.92 0.83
N VAL A 160 0.37 -2.69 1.70
CA VAL A 160 -0.24 -3.73 2.54
C VAL A 160 -1.77 -3.59 2.59
N GLY A 161 -2.45 -4.67 2.92
CA GLY A 161 -3.87 -4.64 3.24
C GLY A 161 -4.11 -4.29 4.72
N HIS A 162 -5.30 -3.85 5.05
CA HIS A 162 -5.69 -3.65 6.45
C HIS A 162 -5.65 -4.99 7.22
N SER A 163 -6.01 -6.09 6.57
CA SER A 163 -5.87 -7.44 7.12
C SER A 163 -4.42 -7.83 7.43
N ASP A 164 -3.43 -7.34 6.66
CA ASP A 164 -2.03 -7.62 6.93
C ASP A 164 -1.55 -6.98 8.25
N ILE A 165 -1.97 -5.73 8.48
CA ILE A 165 -1.52 -4.92 9.63
C ILE A 165 -2.38 -5.06 10.87
N ALA A 166 -3.58 -5.64 10.75
CA ALA A 166 -4.54 -5.82 11.84
C ALA A 166 -5.34 -7.14 11.70
N PRO A 167 -4.69 -8.31 11.50
CA PRO A 167 -5.36 -9.57 11.15
C PRO A 167 -6.34 -10.07 12.20
N GLN A 168 -6.23 -9.58 13.43
CA GLN A 168 -7.11 -10.01 14.53
C GLN A 168 -8.51 -9.41 14.45
N ARG A 169 -8.70 -8.34 13.66
CA ARG A 169 -9.96 -7.57 13.60
C ARG A 169 -10.41 -7.18 12.21
N LYS A 170 -9.57 -7.36 11.18
CA LYS A 170 -9.80 -6.89 9.82
C LYS A 170 -9.53 -7.97 8.78
N ILE A 171 -10.34 -7.93 7.70
CA ILE A 171 -10.22 -8.84 6.57
C ILE A 171 -10.15 -8.09 5.22
N ASP A 172 -10.30 -6.76 5.25
CA ASP A 172 -10.16 -5.90 4.06
C ASP A 172 -8.67 -5.79 3.62
N PRO A 173 -8.38 -5.70 2.33
CA PRO A 173 -9.29 -5.56 1.19
C PRO A 173 -9.82 -6.89 0.63
N GLY A 174 -9.64 -8.02 1.30
CA GLY A 174 -10.18 -9.33 0.97
C GLY A 174 -9.46 -10.08 -0.15
N PRO A 175 -9.86 -11.35 -0.41
CA PRO A 175 -9.12 -12.24 -1.30
C PRO A 175 -9.26 -11.90 -2.79
N LEU A 176 -10.26 -11.08 -3.19
CA LEU A 176 -10.42 -10.66 -4.58
C LEU A 176 -9.70 -9.34 -4.91
N PHE A 177 -8.97 -8.77 -3.95
CA PHE A 177 -8.20 -7.57 -4.20
C PHE A 177 -7.06 -7.86 -5.21
N PRO A 178 -6.84 -7.00 -6.22
CA PRO A 178 -6.00 -7.30 -7.37
C PRO A 178 -4.49 -7.13 -7.11
N TRP A 179 -3.96 -7.76 -6.05
CA TRP A 179 -2.55 -7.64 -5.64
C TRP A 179 -1.57 -7.94 -6.76
N ARG A 180 -1.82 -9.02 -7.54
CA ARG A 180 -0.94 -9.39 -8.66
C ARG A 180 -0.94 -8.32 -9.76
N ALA A 181 -2.09 -7.73 -10.09
CA ALA A 181 -2.18 -6.67 -11.09
C ALA A 181 -1.45 -5.39 -10.63
N LEU A 182 -1.53 -5.04 -9.34
CA LEU A 182 -0.75 -3.94 -8.78
C LEU A 182 0.75 -4.21 -8.88
N TYR A 183 1.20 -5.42 -8.51
CA TYR A 183 2.61 -5.81 -8.62
C TYR A 183 3.11 -5.74 -10.07
N ASP A 184 2.37 -6.27 -11.03
CA ASP A 184 2.73 -6.24 -12.45
C ASP A 184 2.85 -4.80 -12.98
N ALA A 185 2.15 -3.85 -12.35
CA ALA A 185 2.26 -2.41 -12.59
C ALA A 185 3.33 -1.69 -11.76
N GLY A 186 4.14 -2.41 -10.97
CA GLY A 186 5.21 -1.86 -10.14
C GLY A 186 4.78 -1.37 -8.76
N VAL A 187 3.63 -1.83 -8.25
CA VAL A 187 3.09 -1.46 -6.93
C VAL A 187 2.97 -2.68 -6.04
N GLY A 188 3.66 -2.65 -4.90
CA GLY A 188 3.59 -3.73 -3.91
C GLY A 188 4.54 -4.89 -4.19
N ALA A 189 4.47 -5.90 -3.32
CA ALA A 189 5.30 -7.08 -3.35
C ALA A 189 4.55 -8.28 -3.90
N TRP A 190 5.26 -9.15 -4.62
CA TRP A 190 4.76 -10.45 -5.06
C TRP A 190 5.93 -11.44 -5.17
N PRO A 191 5.74 -12.72 -4.83
CA PRO A 191 6.78 -13.73 -4.98
C PRO A 191 7.05 -14.05 -6.45
N ASP A 192 8.26 -14.51 -6.75
CA ASP A 192 8.58 -15.03 -8.08
C ASP A 192 8.07 -16.47 -8.19
N ASP A 193 7.23 -16.76 -9.18
CA ASP A 193 6.57 -18.06 -9.36
C ASP A 193 7.61 -19.21 -9.46
N ALA A 194 8.77 -18.97 -10.10
CA ALA A 194 9.85 -19.95 -10.18
C ALA A 194 10.46 -20.27 -8.82
N ASN A 195 10.64 -19.26 -7.95
CA ASN A 195 11.16 -19.45 -6.59
C ASN A 195 10.15 -20.17 -5.72
N VAL A 196 8.85 -19.85 -5.83
CA VAL A 196 7.79 -20.60 -5.15
C VAL A 196 7.80 -22.07 -5.56
N ALA A 197 7.90 -22.37 -6.85
CA ALA A 197 7.97 -23.74 -7.36
C ALA A 197 9.23 -24.48 -6.84
N ALA A 198 10.37 -23.81 -6.79
CA ALA A 198 11.61 -24.37 -6.23
C ALA A 198 11.48 -24.70 -4.75
N HIS A 199 10.91 -23.80 -3.93
CA HIS A 199 10.69 -24.05 -2.51
C HIS A 199 9.61 -25.08 -2.24
N LEU A 200 8.60 -25.18 -3.11
CA LEU A 200 7.60 -26.24 -3.03
C LEU A 200 8.24 -27.63 -3.26
N ALA A 201 9.27 -27.70 -4.09
CA ALA A 201 10.09 -28.89 -4.33
C ALA A 201 9.28 -30.16 -4.68
N GLY A 202 8.20 -29.98 -5.45
CA GLY A 202 7.29 -31.06 -5.85
C GLY A 202 6.36 -31.58 -4.76
N ARG A 203 6.34 -30.98 -3.57
CA ARG A 203 5.36 -31.31 -2.50
C ARG A 203 3.95 -30.97 -2.97
N ASP A 204 2.95 -31.70 -2.45
CA ASP A 204 1.56 -31.28 -2.55
C ASP A 204 1.41 -29.89 -1.91
N ARG A 205 0.70 -28.98 -2.60
CA ARG A 205 0.51 -27.60 -2.16
C ARG A 205 -0.16 -27.50 -0.79
N GLN A 206 -1.10 -28.42 -0.52
CA GLN A 206 -1.86 -28.48 0.73
C GLN A 206 -1.21 -29.39 1.79
N ALA A 207 -0.06 -30.01 1.50
CA ALA A 207 0.65 -30.81 2.50
C ALA A 207 0.93 -29.95 3.74
N PRO A 208 0.77 -30.50 4.97
CA PRO A 208 1.08 -29.77 6.18
C PRO A 208 2.52 -29.26 6.20
N SER A 209 2.71 -28.04 6.68
CA SER A 209 4.03 -27.43 6.94
C SER A 209 4.22 -27.16 8.42
N ASP A 210 5.48 -26.94 8.83
CA ASP A 210 5.80 -26.61 10.21
C ASP A 210 5.25 -25.21 10.58
N VAL A 211 4.40 -25.19 11.61
CA VAL A 211 3.71 -23.97 12.05
C VAL A 211 4.71 -22.92 12.54
N ARG A 212 5.71 -23.33 13.34
CA ARG A 212 6.73 -22.41 13.88
C ARG A 212 7.57 -21.82 12.76
N ALA A 213 8.01 -22.62 11.80
CA ALA A 213 8.80 -22.16 10.69
C ALA A 213 8.02 -21.13 9.84
N LEU A 214 6.73 -21.35 9.59
CA LEU A 214 5.89 -20.39 8.87
C LEU A 214 5.66 -19.11 9.71
N GLN A 215 5.41 -19.22 11.01
CA GLN A 215 5.31 -18.07 11.92
C GLN A 215 6.58 -17.21 11.87
N GLU A 216 7.77 -17.82 11.93
CA GLU A 216 9.07 -17.13 11.88
C GLU A 216 9.28 -16.39 10.55
N LYS A 217 8.93 -17.03 9.42
CA LYS A 217 8.98 -16.41 8.09
C LYS A 217 8.06 -15.19 7.99
N LEU A 218 6.80 -15.34 8.43
CA LEU A 218 5.83 -14.25 8.39
C LEU A 218 6.22 -13.10 9.32
N LYS A 219 6.73 -13.40 10.50
CA LYS A 219 7.28 -12.39 11.41
C LYS A 219 8.45 -11.63 10.79
N ARG A 220 9.39 -12.34 10.16
CA ARG A 220 10.51 -11.74 9.43
C ARG A 220 10.03 -10.87 8.25
N TYR A 221 8.98 -11.30 7.55
CA TYR A 221 8.39 -10.52 6.45
C TYR A 221 7.73 -9.23 6.94
N GLY A 222 7.07 -9.26 8.12
CA GLY A 222 6.47 -8.04 8.69
C GLY A 222 5.25 -8.23 9.57
N TYR A 223 4.65 -9.43 9.58
CA TYR A 223 3.44 -9.70 10.36
C TYR A 223 3.73 -9.74 11.88
N ASP A 224 2.77 -9.24 12.66
CA ASP A 224 2.78 -9.42 14.11
C ASP A 224 2.16 -10.78 14.47
N VAL A 225 3.03 -11.77 14.71
CA VAL A 225 2.66 -13.16 15.01
C VAL A 225 3.60 -13.74 16.07
N ALA A 226 3.04 -14.55 16.97
CA ALA A 226 3.84 -15.38 17.88
C ALA A 226 4.63 -16.44 17.09
N THR A 227 5.78 -16.88 17.63
CA THR A 227 6.62 -17.93 17.02
C THR A 227 6.73 -19.13 17.92
N ASP A 228 5.61 -19.55 18.49
CA ASP A 228 5.52 -20.61 19.50
C ASP A 228 5.22 -22.01 18.90
N GLY A 229 4.93 -22.08 17.60
CA GLY A 229 4.55 -23.32 16.90
C GLY A 229 3.10 -23.73 17.12
N VAL A 230 2.27 -22.87 17.72
CA VAL A 230 0.86 -23.17 17.99
C VAL A 230 -0.03 -22.57 16.89
N LEU A 231 -0.84 -23.40 16.25
CA LEU A 231 -1.83 -22.95 15.26
C LEU A 231 -3.16 -22.62 15.96
N ASP A 232 -3.13 -21.61 16.82
CA ASP A 232 -4.31 -21.07 17.48
C ASP A 232 -5.14 -20.15 16.56
N VAL A 233 -6.25 -19.62 17.07
CA VAL A 233 -7.13 -18.71 16.31
C VAL A 233 -6.39 -17.46 15.85
N LYS A 234 -5.48 -16.94 16.66
CA LYS A 234 -4.72 -15.71 16.32
C LYS A 234 -3.73 -15.99 15.18
N THR A 235 -3.00 -17.10 15.26
CA THR A 235 -2.08 -17.55 14.22
C THR A 235 -2.83 -17.83 12.90
N ARG A 236 -3.99 -18.51 12.97
CA ARG A 236 -4.81 -18.76 11.78
C ARG A 236 -5.26 -17.46 11.08
N ARG A 237 -5.61 -16.44 11.83
CA ARG A 237 -6.00 -15.13 11.25
C ARG A 237 -4.83 -14.46 10.53
N VAL A 238 -3.62 -14.54 11.08
CA VAL A 238 -2.41 -14.04 10.39
C VAL A 238 -2.14 -14.83 9.12
N PHE A 239 -2.21 -16.16 9.17
CA PHE A 239 -2.01 -17.00 7.98
C PHE A 239 -3.08 -16.73 6.93
N SER A 240 -4.35 -16.57 7.33
CA SER A 240 -5.43 -16.21 6.43
C SER A 240 -5.20 -14.85 5.77
N ALA A 241 -4.77 -13.83 6.51
CA ALA A 241 -4.43 -12.52 5.95
C ALA A 241 -3.31 -12.61 4.92
N PHE A 242 -2.22 -13.32 5.24
CA PHE A 242 -1.14 -13.60 4.30
C PHE A 242 -1.62 -14.33 3.04
N GLN A 243 -2.46 -15.34 3.21
CA GLN A 243 -3.02 -16.11 2.09
C GLN A 243 -3.95 -15.26 1.23
N MET A 244 -4.83 -14.43 1.80
CA MET A 244 -5.66 -13.49 1.04
C MET A 244 -4.81 -12.55 0.19
N HIS A 245 -3.65 -12.15 0.67
CA HIS A 245 -2.74 -11.27 -0.08
C HIS A 245 -2.00 -12.02 -1.21
N PHE A 246 -1.37 -13.17 -0.90
CA PHE A 246 -0.41 -13.82 -1.80
C PHE A 246 -0.90 -15.11 -2.45
N ARG A 247 -2.00 -15.69 -1.97
CA ARG A 247 -2.62 -16.92 -2.46
C ARG A 247 -4.13 -16.93 -2.23
N PRO A 248 -4.88 -16.06 -2.91
CA PRO A 248 -6.32 -15.88 -2.64
C PRO A 248 -7.21 -17.07 -3.00
N SER A 249 -6.68 -18.11 -3.65
CA SER A 249 -7.43 -19.33 -4.00
C SER A 249 -7.78 -20.19 -2.79
N ASP A 250 -7.01 -20.09 -1.69
CA ASP A 250 -7.28 -20.76 -0.41
C ASP A 250 -6.68 -19.94 0.74
N TYR A 251 -7.53 -19.36 1.55
CA TYR A 251 -7.16 -18.50 2.69
C TYR A 251 -7.73 -19.02 4.01
N ALA A 252 -7.81 -20.35 4.15
CA ALA A 252 -8.32 -20.98 5.36
C ALA A 252 -7.43 -20.79 6.61
N GLY A 253 -6.24 -20.25 6.47
CA GLY A 253 -5.30 -20.02 7.56
C GLY A 253 -4.58 -21.29 8.01
N ASN A 254 -4.48 -22.28 7.15
CA ASN A 254 -3.71 -23.50 7.42
C ASN A 254 -2.22 -23.26 7.18
N ALA A 255 -1.38 -23.94 7.97
CA ALA A 255 0.05 -24.04 7.69
C ALA A 255 0.26 -25.13 6.63
N ASP A 256 0.43 -24.74 5.38
CA ASP A 256 0.62 -25.63 4.25
C ASP A 256 1.89 -25.33 3.46
N ALA A 257 2.30 -26.29 2.63
CA ALA A 257 3.54 -26.24 1.89
C ALA A 257 3.59 -25.07 0.89
N GLU A 258 2.46 -24.66 0.32
CA GLU A 258 2.43 -23.53 -0.61
C GLU A 258 2.59 -22.21 0.12
N SER A 259 1.92 -22.00 1.24
CA SER A 259 2.11 -20.81 2.09
C SER A 259 3.56 -20.70 2.57
N ASP A 260 4.18 -21.82 2.97
CA ASP A 260 5.57 -21.87 3.38
C ASP A 260 6.54 -21.50 2.22
N ALA A 261 6.31 -22.05 1.04
CA ALA A 261 7.09 -21.76 -0.17
C ALA A 261 6.96 -20.30 -0.61
N ILE A 262 5.75 -19.74 -0.58
CA ILE A 262 5.49 -18.32 -0.90
C ILE A 262 6.20 -17.42 0.10
N ALA A 263 6.08 -17.70 1.40
CA ALA A 263 6.75 -16.91 2.44
C ALA A 263 8.28 -16.92 2.26
N GLN A 264 8.87 -18.08 1.94
CA GLN A 264 10.30 -18.17 1.68
C GLN A 264 10.71 -17.40 0.41
N ALA A 265 9.98 -17.54 -0.69
CA ALA A 265 10.26 -16.83 -1.93
C ALA A 265 10.20 -15.28 -1.76
N LEU A 266 9.26 -14.79 -0.94
CA LEU A 266 9.20 -13.37 -0.58
C LEU A 266 10.41 -12.93 0.24
N LEU A 267 10.85 -13.73 1.20
CA LEU A 267 12.03 -13.43 2.00
C LEU A 267 13.31 -13.41 1.15
N ASP A 268 13.46 -14.36 0.24
CA ASP A 268 14.62 -14.41 -0.66
C ASP A 268 14.66 -13.18 -1.57
N LYS A 269 13.50 -12.72 -2.04
CA LYS A 269 13.40 -11.58 -2.95
C LYS A 269 13.61 -10.21 -2.28
N TYR A 270 13.05 -10.02 -1.10
CA TYR A 270 12.98 -8.69 -0.49
C TYR A 270 13.83 -8.53 0.78
N PHE A 271 14.33 -9.64 1.35
CA PHE A 271 15.07 -9.65 2.62
C PHE A 271 16.37 -10.46 2.54
N ALA A 272 16.85 -10.79 1.33
CA ALA A 272 18.20 -11.30 1.15
C ALA A 272 19.20 -10.21 1.59
N ASN A 273 20.11 -10.58 2.50
CA ASN A 273 21.22 -9.71 2.97
C ASN A 273 22.31 -9.64 1.92
#